data_8773de78fc6644ff1bd4323b130a9b3e
#
_entry.id   8773de78fc6644ff1bd4323b130a9b3e
#
_cell.length_a   1.000
_cell.length_b   1.000
_cell.length_c   1.000
_cell.angle_alpha   90.00
_cell.angle_beta   90.00
_cell.angle_gamma   90.00
#
_symmetry.space_group_name_H-M   'P 1'
#
loop_
_entity.id
_entity.type
_entity.pdbx_description
1 polymer ?
#
loop_
_entity_poly.entity_id
_entity_poly.type
_entity_poly.pdbx_seq_one_letter_code
_entity_poly.pdbx_strand_id
1 'polypeptide(L)'
;MVALIEIKNLNVKYAPGEPNAVNGISLTIGDGEKVALFGDNGAGKTTLLLAIIGILPPSEGEIFVGGLTVDKKNLPLVRKNIGFVFQNPDDQLFMPTVAEDIAFGMKNLGEAQADIAGKCALIMEELGITALKDSPVHKLSGGEKRMAALAGVLVMSPKIILLDEPTSFLDMKARRRLENHLRSLSQSMVITTHDLCFAYKTCSRAVFLRSGRIAADCPIAELPQRHELLAEFGFEE
;
A
#
# COMPACT_ATOMS: atom_id res chain seq x y z
N MET A 1 -21.38 -0.76 -6.20
CA MET A 1 -20.36 -0.36 -5.20
C MET A 1 -19.99 1.10 -5.42
N VAL A 2 -19.82 1.87 -4.36
CA VAL A 2 -19.32 3.24 -4.49
C VAL A 2 -17.80 3.15 -4.74
N ALA A 3 -17.31 3.81 -5.79
CA ALA A 3 -15.87 3.86 -6.08
C ALA A 3 -15.16 4.68 -5.01
N LEU A 4 -14.14 4.09 -4.37
CA LEU A 4 -13.30 4.79 -3.40
C LEU A 4 -12.04 5.34 -4.07
N ILE A 5 -11.47 4.60 -5.04
CA ILE A 5 -10.44 5.08 -5.95
C ILE A 5 -10.96 4.91 -7.38
N GLU A 6 -10.90 5.96 -8.18
CA GLU A 6 -11.24 5.92 -9.61
C GLU A 6 -10.09 6.53 -10.41
N ILE A 7 -9.57 5.77 -11.36
CA ILE A 7 -8.47 6.15 -12.25
C ILE A 7 -8.98 6.14 -13.68
N LYS A 8 -8.78 7.22 -14.42
CA LYS A 8 -9.28 7.40 -15.80
C LYS A 8 -8.13 7.72 -16.76
N ASN A 9 -7.84 6.80 -17.68
CA ASN A 9 -6.85 6.95 -18.76
C ASN A 9 -5.51 7.52 -18.28
N LEU A 10 -5.01 7.02 -17.14
CA LEU A 10 -3.86 7.55 -16.45
C LEU A 10 -2.57 7.28 -17.23
N ASN A 11 -1.81 8.33 -17.48
CA ASN A 11 -0.43 8.28 -17.92
C ASN A 11 0.47 8.95 -16.89
N VAL A 12 1.60 8.31 -16.54
CA VAL A 12 2.61 8.85 -15.62
C VAL A 12 3.99 8.61 -16.19
N LYS A 13 4.85 9.63 -16.13
CA LYS A 13 6.27 9.57 -16.48
C LYS A 13 7.10 10.27 -15.42
N TYR A 14 8.36 9.87 -15.26
CA TYR A 14 9.25 10.46 -14.25
C TYR A 14 9.83 11.81 -14.72
N ALA A 15 10.11 11.95 -16.01
CA ALA A 15 10.61 13.19 -16.59
C ALA A 15 10.00 13.47 -17.96
N PRO A 16 9.98 14.76 -18.40
CA PRO A 16 9.60 15.11 -19.78
C PRO A 16 10.49 14.40 -20.81
N GLY A 17 9.86 13.74 -21.80
CA GLY A 17 10.58 13.00 -22.85
C GLY A 17 10.83 11.52 -22.53
N GLU A 18 10.66 11.09 -21.29
CA GLU A 18 10.73 9.67 -20.94
C GLU A 18 9.45 8.92 -21.33
N PRO A 19 9.56 7.60 -21.55
CA PRO A 19 8.37 6.77 -21.78
C PRO A 19 7.46 6.77 -20.55
N ASN A 20 6.16 6.54 -20.78
CA ASN A 20 5.20 6.41 -19.72
C ASN A 20 5.48 5.15 -18.89
N ALA A 21 5.73 5.32 -17.59
CA ALA A 21 5.83 4.21 -16.64
C ALA A 21 4.44 3.62 -16.29
N VAL A 22 3.39 4.45 -16.37
CA VAL A 22 1.97 4.07 -16.37
C VAL A 22 1.38 4.60 -17.66
N ASN A 23 0.66 3.75 -18.41
CA ASN A 23 0.30 4.02 -19.81
C ASN A 23 -1.18 3.66 -20.06
N GLY A 24 -2.06 4.65 -19.95
CA GLY A 24 -3.48 4.53 -20.25
C GLY A 24 -4.26 3.65 -19.25
N ILE A 25 -3.86 3.63 -17.97
CA ILE A 25 -4.57 2.82 -16.97
C ILE A 25 -5.90 3.45 -16.62
N SER A 26 -6.97 2.63 -16.69
CA SER A 26 -8.27 2.90 -16.09
C SER A 26 -8.59 1.78 -15.11
N LEU A 27 -8.84 2.14 -13.83
CA LEU A 27 -9.05 1.19 -12.75
C LEU A 27 -9.98 1.80 -11.70
N THR A 28 -10.92 1.01 -11.21
CA THR A 28 -11.81 1.41 -10.12
C THR A 28 -11.65 0.44 -8.96
N ILE A 29 -11.54 0.97 -7.73
CA ILE A 29 -11.44 0.19 -6.50
C ILE A 29 -12.61 0.61 -5.61
N GLY A 30 -13.41 -0.38 -5.20
CA GLY A 30 -14.57 -0.20 -4.35
C GLY A 30 -14.23 -0.01 -2.88
N ASP A 31 -15.20 0.44 -2.09
CA ASP A 31 -15.07 0.52 -0.63
C ASP A 31 -14.97 -0.89 -0.02
N GLY A 32 -14.00 -1.10 0.86
CA GLY A 32 -13.67 -2.39 1.48
C GLY A 32 -12.99 -3.40 0.53
N GLU A 33 -12.74 -3.05 -0.74
CA GLU A 33 -12.10 -3.94 -1.70
C GLU A 33 -10.60 -4.05 -1.46
N LYS A 34 -10.06 -5.27 -1.50
CA LYS A 34 -8.62 -5.56 -1.38
C LYS A 34 -8.11 -6.12 -2.70
N VAL A 35 -7.27 -5.32 -3.37
CA VAL A 35 -6.74 -5.61 -4.71
C VAL A 35 -5.26 -5.94 -4.63
N ALA A 36 -4.87 -7.10 -5.16
CA ALA A 36 -3.47 -7.44 -5.40
C ALA A 36 -3.04 -6.91 -6.77
N LEU A 37 -1.91 -6.21 -6.81
CA LEU A 37 -1.32 -5.66 -8.02
C LEU A 37 -0.04 -6.44 -8.35
N PHE A 38 -0.11 -7.28 -9.37
CA PHE A 38 0.98 -8.11 -9.86
C PHE A 38 1.68 -7.48 -11.07
N GLY A 39 2.88 -7.96 -11.36
CA GLY A 39 3.65 -7.57 -12.54
C GLY A 39 5.15 -7.60 -12.27
N ASP A 40 5.95 -7.63 -13.33
CA ASP A 40 7.40 -7.65 -13.26
C ASP A 40 7.98 -6.38 -12.63
N ASN A 41 9.27 -6.41 -12.30
CA ASN A 41 10.00 -5.22 -11.93
C ASN A 41 9.96 -4.22 -13.11
N GLY A 42 9.63 -2.96 -12.80
CA GLY A 42 9.44 -1.94 -13.82
C GLY A 42 8.08 -1.96 -14.54
N ALA A 43 7.14 -2.84 -14.19
CA ALA A 43 5.80 -2.87 -14.77
C ALA A 43 4.93 -1.63 -14.46
N GLY A 44 5.35 -0.75 -13.55
CA GLY A 44 4.63 0.46 -13.17
C GLY A 44 3.85 0.38 -11.86
N LYS A 45 3.99 -0.70 -11.08
CA LYS A 45 3.24 -0.92 -9.83
C LYS A 45 3.45 0.21 -8.81
N THR A 46 4.70 0.43 -8.38
CA THR A 46 5.06 1.51 -7.45
C THR A 46 4.68 2.89 -7.99
N THR A 47 4.90 3.11 -9.30
CA THR A 47 4.52 4.36 -9.97
C THR A 47 3.03 4.63 -9.87
N LEU A 48 2.19 3.61 -10.07
CA LEU A 48 0.75 3.71 -9.92
C LEU A 48 0.36 4.08 -8.47
N LEU A 49 0.94 3.40 -7.47
CA LEU A 49 0.70 3.72 -6.06
C LEU A 49 1.12 5.16 -5.72
N LEU A 50 2.30 5.61 -6.19
CA LEU A 50 2.80 6.96 -5.97
C LEU A 50 1.92 8.03 -6.66
N ALA A 51 1.33 7.70 -7.81
CA ALA A 51 0.38 8.58 -8.46
C ALA A 51 -0.93 8.71 -7.67
N ILE A 52 -1.45 7.62 -7.10
CA ILE A 52 -2.67 7.64 -6.28
C ILE A 52 -2.53 8.58 -5.07
N ILE A 53 -1.36 8.62 -4.42
CA ILE A 53 -1.11 9.53 -3.28
C ILE A 53 -0.62 10.93 -3.72
N GLY A 54 -0.51 11.17 -5.03
CA GLY A 54 -0.10 12.45 -5.61
C GLY A 54 1.36 12.84 -5.32
N ILE A 55 2.26 11.85 -5.21
CA ILE A 55 3.73 12.08 -5.22
C ILE A 55 4.18 12.28 -6.65
N LEU A 56 3.72 11.41 -7.57
CA LEU A 56 3.94 11.57 -9.00
C LEU A 56 2.66 12.11 -9.64
N PRO A 57 2.71 13.32 -10.23
CA PRO A 57 1.54 13.88 -10.88
C PRO A 57 1.24 13.14 -12.21
N PRO A 58 -0.04 12.95 -12.57
CA PRO A 58 -0.41 12.49 -13.89
C PRO A 58 0.18 13.38 -15.00
N SER A 59 0.70 12.77 -16.07
CA SER A 59 1.00 13.51 -17.30
C SER A 59 -0.26 13.67 -18.15
N GLU A 60 -1.17 12.70 -18.05
CA GLU A 60 -2.51 12.71 -18.67
C GLU A 60 -3.47 11.85 -17.82
N GLY A 61 -4.76 12.09 -17.99
CA GLY A 61 -5.79 11.39 -17.22
C GLY A 61 -6.03 11.96 -15.84
N GLU A 62 -6.87 11.29 -15.05
CA GLU A 62 -7.32 11.78 -13.76
C GLU A 62 -7.38 10.65 -12.73
N ILE A 63 -7.16 11.02 -11.47
CA ILE A 63 -7.32 10.12 -10.31
C ILE A 63 -8.27 10.79 -9.33
N PHE A 64 -9.23 10.03 -8.83
CA PHE A 64 -10.16 10.44 -7.79
C PHE A 64 -10.02 9.50 -6.59
N VAL A 65 -10.01 10.07 -5.39
CA VAL A 65 -9.98 9.35 -4.12
C VAL A 65 -11.08 9.89 -3.22
N GLY A 66 -12.05 9.04 -2.87
CA GLY A 66 -13.21 9.45 -2.11
C GLY A 66 -14.02 10.57 -2.78
N GLY A 67 -14.04 10.61 -4.11
CA GLY A 67 -14.69 11.65 -4.90
C GLY A 67 -13.88 12.95 -5.07
N LEU A 68 -12.69 13.06 -4.46
CA LEU A 68 -11.80 14.21 -4.62
C LEU A 68 -10.76 13.93 -5.69
N THR A 69 -10.58 14.86 -6.64
CA THR A 69 -9.47 14.77 -7.62
C THR A 69 -8.12 14.87 -6.92
N VAL A 70 -7.19 14.02 -7.32
CA VAL A 70 -5.80 14.03 -6.82
C VAL A 70 -5.03 15.17 -7.52
N ASP A 71 -5.16 16.36 -6.99
CA ASP A 71 -4.50 17.59 -7.46
C ASP A 71 -3.89 18.37 -6.29
N LYS A 72 -3.08 19.37 -6.57
CA LYS A 72 -2.38 20.15 -5.54
C LYS A 72 -3.31 20.74 -4.46
N LYS A 73 -4.55 21.09 -4.82
CA LYS A 73 -5.54 21.69 -3.91
C LYS A 73 -6.07 20.66 -2.91
N ASN A 74 -6.36 19.45 -3.40
CA ASN A 74 -7.02 18.40 -2.63
C ASN A 74 -6.03 17.46 -1.92
N LEU A 75 -4.72 17.47 -2.26
CA LEU A 75 -3.72 16.57 -1.69
C LEU A 75 -3.76 16.44 -0.16
N PRO A 76 -3.93 17.52 0.63
CA PRO A 76 -4.01 17.37 2.09
C PRO A 76 -5.19 16.49 2.54
N LEU A 77 -6.34 16.64 1.90
CA LEU A 77 -7.55 15.87 2.19
C LEU A 77 -7.43 14.42 1.68
N VAL A 78 -6.87 14.24 0.49
CA VAL A 78 -6.61 12.92 -0.11
C VAL A 78 -5.67 12.13 0.80
N ARG A 79 -4.52 12.69 1.17
CA ARG A 79 -3.50 12.03 2.00
C ARG A 79 -3.96 11.74 3.42
N LYS A 80 -4.92 12.49 3.96
CA LYS A 80 -5.52 12.19 5.25
C LYS A 80 -6.29 10.86 5.24
N ASN A 81 -6.82 10.46 4.07
CA ASN A 81 -7.60 9.23 3.92
C ASN A 81 -6.76 8.02 3.46
N ILE A 82 -5.52 8.23 3.06
CA ILE A 82 -4.65 7.17 2.51
C ILE A 82 -3.46 6.95 3.45
N GLY A 83 -3.26 5.71 3.84
CA GLY A 83 -2.01 5.24 4.43
C GLY A 83 -1.14 4.61 3.34
N PHE A 84 0.16 4.92 3.33
CA PHE A 84 1.11 4.35 2.40
C PHE A 84 2.25 3.65 3.14
N VAL A 85 2.54 2.41 2.78
CA VAL A 85 3.69 1.63 3.30
C VAL A 85 4.66 1.40 2.17
N PHE A 86 5.85 2.01 2.28
CA PHE A 86 6.90 1.91 1.27
C PHE A 86 7.53 0.52 1.22
N GLN A 87 8.07 0.14 0.06
CA GLN A 87 8.78 -1.13 -0.13
C GLN A 87 9.99 -1.26 0.81
N ASN A 88 10.79 -0.20 0.94
CA ASN A 88 11.90 -0.17 1.89
C ASN A 88 11.45 0.61 3.15
N PRO A 89 11.41 -0.02 4.33
CA PRO A 89 11.01 0.67 5.56
C PRO A 89 11.96 1.80 5.99
N ASP A 90 13.22 1.79 5.54
CA ASP A 90 14.17 2.89 5.81
C ASP A 90 13.79 4.20 5.09
N ASP A 91 12.97 4.13 4.03
CA ASP A 91 12.45 5.32 3.36
C ASP A 91 11.26 5.94 4.10
N GLN A 92 10.73 5.26 5.12
CA GLN A 92 9.56 5.67 5.89
C GLN A 92 9.90 6.02 7.34
N LEU A 93 10.79 5.28 7.99
CA LEU A 93 11.13 5.41 9.39
C LEU A 93 12.31 6.39 9.57
N PHE A 94 12.10 7.47 10.33
CA PHE A 94 13.10 8.53 10.48
C PHE A 94 13.19 9.14 11.88
N MET A 95 12.29 8.77 12.81
CA MET A 95 12.33 9.24 14.19
C MET A 95 13.33 8.42 15.03
N PRO A 96 13.82 8.97 16.16
CA PRO A 96 14.79 8.27 17.01
C PRO A 96 14.29 6.93 17.54
N THR A 97 13.03 6.83 17.96
CA THR A 97 12.43 5.61 18.54
C THR A 97 11.19 5.16 17.79
N VAL A 98 10.83 3.88 17.94
CA VAL A 98 9.63 3.29 17.34
C VAL A 98 8.36 4.03 17.79
N ALA A 99 8.23 4.34 19.09
CA ALA A 99 7.05 5.04 19.59
C ALA A 99 6.92 6.45 19.01
N GLU A 100 8.01 7.16 18.84
CA GLU A 100 8.02 8.50 18.24
C GLU A 100 7.63 8.45 16.77
N ASP A 101 8.11 7.44 16.04
CA ASP A 101 7.82 7.25 14.62
C ASP A 101 6.34 6.93 14.40
N ILE A 102 5.79 5.96 15.17
CA ILE A 102 4.37 5.63 15.12
C ILE A 102 3.49 6.85 15.44
N ALA A 103 3.88 7.65 16.46
CA ALA A 103 3.11 8.82 16.88
C ALA A 103 3.18 10.00 15.89
N PHE A 104 4.16 10.02 14.98
CA PHE A 104 4.47 11.17 14.13
C PHE A 104 3.29 11.62 13.26
N GLY A 105 2.65 10.67 12.57
CA GLY A 105 1.52 10.96 11.70
C GLY A 105 0.35 11.61 12.43
N MET A 106 0.01 11.07 13.60
CA MET A 106 -1.09 11.59 14.43
C MET A 106 -0.79 12.99 14.98
N LYS A 107 0.47 13.26 15.39
CA LYS A 107 0.91 14.59 15.81
C LYS A 107 0.73 15.62 14.69
N ASN A 108 1.08 15.24 13.45
CA ASN A 108 0.91 16.10 12.28
C ASN A 108 -0.56 16.35 11.92
N LEU A 109 -1.45 15.42 12.26
CA LEU A 109 -2.89 15.60 12.11
C LEU A 109 -3.51 16.44 13.23
N GLY A 110 -2.72 16.87 14.23
CA GLY A 110 -3.17 17.70 15.34
C GLY A 110 -3.99 16.95 16.40
N GLU A 111 -3.83 15.64 16.53
CA GLU A 111 -4.52 14.87 17.55
C GLU A 111 -3.98 15.18 18.96
N ALA A 112 -4.85 15.03 19.97
CA ALA A 112 -4.47 15.31 21.36
C ALA A 112 -3.43 14.29 21.85
N GLN A 113 -2.43 14.75 22.58
CA GLN A 113 -1.31 13.93 23.06
C GLN A 113 -1.77 12.71 23.89
N ALA A 114 -2.86 12.84 24.68
CA ALA A 114 -3.42 11.75 25.48
C ALA A 114 -3.97 10.62 24.59
N ASP A 115 -4.64 10.96 23.47
CA ASP A 115 -5.21 10.01 22.54
C ASP A 115 -4.13 9.29 21.73
N ILE A 116 -3.07 10.00 21.36
CA ILE A 116 -1.93 9.45 20.63
C ILE A 116 -1.28 8.30 21.40
N ALA A 117 -1.00 8.52 22.70
CA ALA A 117 -0.33 7.50 23.52
C ALA A 117 -1.15 6.20 23.62
N GLY A 118 -2.47 6.32 23.81
CA GLY A 118 -3.38 5.17 23.88
C GLY A 118 -3.46 4.42 22.55
N LYS A 119 -3.66 5.12 21.43
CA LYS A 119 -3.74 4.51 20.10
C LYS A 119 -2.42 3.84 19.69
N CYS A 120 -1.27 4.48 19.97
CA CYS A 120 0.04 3.88 19.72
C CYS A 120 0.25 2.59 20.51
N ALA A 121 -0.14 2.56 21.78
CA ALA A 121 -0.02 1.35 22.60
C ALA A 121 -0.86 0.20 22.04
N LEU A 122 -2.10 0.47 21.64
CA LEU A 122 -3.02 -0.52 21.06
C LEU A 122 -2.47 -1.10 19.76
N ILE A 123 -2.06 -0.26 18.81
CA ILE A 123 -1.56 -0.77 17.52
C ILE A 123 -0.24 -1.54 17.69
N MET A 124 0.61 -1.13 18.63
CA MET A 124 1.85 -1.87 18.92
C MET A 124 1.56 -3.25 19.54
N GLU A 125 0.53 -3.36 20.37
CA GLU A 125 0.08 -4.64 20.93
C GLU A 125 -0.50 -5.54 19.83
N GLU A 126 -1.40 -5.03 19.00
CA GLU A 126 -2.00 -5.76 17.87
C GLU A 126 -0.94 -6.33 16.92
N LEU A 127 0.08 -5.54 16.60
CA LEU A 127 1.18 -5.95 15.73
C LEU A 127 2.29 -6.73 16.48
N GLY A 128 2.18 -6.85 17.81
CA GLY A 128 3.12 -7.59 18.66
C GLY A 128 4.53 -6.99 18.67
N ILE A 129 4.63 -5.66 18.64
CA ILE A 129 5.88 -4.90 18.68
C ILE A 129 6.00 -4.02 19.94
N THR A 130 5.20 -4.24 20.96
CA THR A 130 5.21 -3.45 22.20
C THR A 130 6.58 -3.41 22.86
N ALA A 131 7.33 -4.52 22.81
CA ALA A 131 8.70 -4.60 23.35
C ALA A 131 9.70 -3.68 22.63
N LEU A 132 9.38 -3.21 21.43
CA LEU A 132 10.24 -2.34 20.62
C LEU A 132 9.99 -0.85 20.86
N LYS A 133 9.04 -0.49 21.72
CA LYS A 133 8.55 0.88 21.94
C LYS A 133 9.67 1.92 22.01
N ASP A 134 10.65 1.67 22.88
CA ASP A 134 11.77 2.60 23.15
C ASP A 134 13.04 2.24 22.36
N SER A 135 12.95 1.28 21.44
CA SER A 135 14.08 0.85 20.62
C SER A 135 14.41 1.91 19.58
N PRO A 136 15.71 2.19 19.36
CA PRO A 136 16.15 3.02 18.27
C PRO A 136 15.82 2.37 16.92
N VAL A 137 15.20 3.11 16.01
CA VAL A 137 14.75 2.60 14.71
C VAL A 137 15.89 1.97 13.90
N HIS A 138 17.08 2.56 13.94
CA HIS A 138 18.25 2.06 13.21
C HIS A 138 18.81 0.71 13.70
N LYS A 139 18.39 0.25 14.90
CA LYS A 139 18.81 -1.04 15.48
C LYS A 139 17.82 -2.18 15.19
N LEU A 140 16.69 -1.88 14.59
CA LEU A 140 15.66 -2.87 14.26
C LEU A 140 16.11 -3.78 13.11
N SER A 141 15.72 -5.06 13.17
CA SER A 141 15.75 -5.96 12.01
C SER A 141 14.80 -5.48 10.92
N GLY A 142 14.99 -5.94 9.67
CA GLY A 142 14.13 -5.56 8.55
C GLY A 142 12.65 -5.88 8.81
N GLY A 143 12.36 -7.01 9.45
CA GLY A 143 10.99 -7.38 9.82
C GLY A 143 10.39 -6.46 10.89
N GLU A 144 11.17 -6.10 11.92
CA GLU A 144 10.72 -5.16 12.96
C GLU A 144 10.49 -3.76 12.39
N LYS A 145 11.38 -3.28 11.52
CA LYS A 145 11.18 -2.02 10.79
C LYS A 145 9.88 -2.04 9.97
N ARG A 146 9.61 -3.13 9.27
CA ARG A 146 8.39 -3.30 8.48
C ARG A 146 7.14 -3.20 9.35
N MET A 147 7.14 -3.88 10.50
CA MET A 147 6.01 -3.83 11.43
C MET A 147 5.85 -2.45 12.06
N ALA A 148 6.94 -1.76 12.39
CA ALA A 148 6.91 -0.39 12.89
C ALA A 148 6.36 0.60 11.85
N ALA A 149 6.80 0.50 10.58
CA ALA A 149 6.30 1.31 9.47
C ALA A 149 4.79 1.09 9.25
N LEU A 150 4.33 -0.16 9.29
CA LEU A 150 2.91 -0.49 9.22
C LEU A 150 2.12 0.10 10.38
N ALA A 151 2.65 0.00 11.62
CA ALA A 151 2.02 0.58 12.81
C ALA A 151 1.82 2.10 12.66
N GLY A 152 2.84 2.82 12.15
CA GLY A 152 2.78 4.27 11.90
C GLY A 152 1.70 4.68 10.90
N VAL A 153 1.34 3.77 9.97
CA VAL A 153 0.23 3.99 9.04
C VAL A 153 -1.11 3.65 9.67
N LEU A 154 -1.21 2.48 10.30
CA LEU A 154 -2.49 1.97 10.79
C LEU A 154 -3.02 2.77 12.00
N VAL A 155 -2.15 3.34 12.82
CA VAL A 155 -2.53 4.18 13.96
C VAL A 155 -3.38 5.39 13.56
N MET A 156 -3.21 5.88 12.33
CA MET A 156 -3.99 7.00 11.76
C MET A 156 -5.37 6.57 11.26
N SER A 157 -5.69 5.27 11.29
CA SER A 157 -6.97 4.69 10.83
C SER A 157 -7.39 5.18 9.42
N PRO A 158 -6.52 5.08 8.39
CA PRO A 158 -6.84 5.52 7.04
C PRO A 158 -7.99 4.69 6.45
N LYS A 159 -8.74 5.26 5.50
CA LYS A 159 -9.79 4.53 4.76
C LYS A 159 -9.21 3.61 3.69
N ILE A 160 -8.06 3.96 3.16
CA ILE A 160 -7.36 3.26 2.09
C ILE A 160 -5.94 2.99 2.55
N ILE A 161 -5.44 1.78 2.31
CA ILE A 161 -4.06 1.41 2.60
C ILE A 161 -3.39 0.96 1.30
N LEU A 162 -2.34 1.65 0.90
CA LEU A 162 -1.49 1.28 -0.21
C LEU A 162 -0.22 0.63 0.36
N LEU A 163 0.05 -0.61 -0.03
CA LEU A 163 1.20 -1.36 0.46
C LEU A 163 2.09 -1.77 -0.73
N ASP A 164 3.32 -1.30 -0.71
CA ASP A 164 4.31 -1.67 -1.73
C ASP A 164 5.19 -2.81 -1.22
N GLU A 165 5.01 -4.02 -1.78
CA GLU A 165 5.72 -5.27 -1.44
C GLU A 165 5.81 -5.51 0.09
N PRO A 166 4.68 -5.58 0.82
CA PRO A 166 4.67 -5.57 2.28
C PRO A 166 5.29 -6.82 2.93
N THR A 167 5.43 -7.92 2.19
CA THR A 167 6.01 -9.17 2.67
C THR A 167 7.52 -9.26 2.54
N SER A 168 8.15 -8.31 1.83
CA SER A 168 9.60 -8.24 1.68
C SER A 168 10.28 -8.10 3.04
N PHE A 169 11.40 -8.80 3.23
CA PHE A 169 12.21 -8.82 4.45
C PHE A 169 11.56 -9.47 5.68
N LEU A 170 10.35 -10.06 5.55
CA LEU A 170 9.69 -10.75 6.64
C LEU A 170 10.07 -12.23 6.71
N ASP A 171 10.35 -12.73 7.92
CA ASP A 171 10.37 -14.15 8.17
C ASP A 171 8.94 -14.74 8.14
N MET A 172 8.83 -16.07 8.17
CA MET A 172 7.55 -16.78 8.11
C MET A 172 6.59 -16.39 9.24
N LYS A 173 7.09 -16.08 10.44
CA LYS A 173 6.28 -15.72 11.61
C LYS A 173 5.75 -14.29 11.47
N ALA A 174 6.60 -13.34 11.13
CA ALA A 174 6.23 -11.94 10.88
C ALA A 174 5.25 -11.85 9.70
N ARG A 175 5.51 -12.59 8.62
CA ARG A 175 4.61 -12.67 7.46
C ARG A 175 3.22 -13.17 7.83
N ARG A 176 3.08 -14.26 8.60
CA ARG A 176 1.78 -14.77 9.06
C ARG A 176 1.04 -13.76 9.94
N ARG A 177 1.77 -13.04 10.78
CA ARG A 177 1.18 -11.99 11.63
C ARG A 177 0.64 -10.85 10.76
N LEU A 178 1.43 -10.36 9.80
CA LEU A 178 1.00 -9.35 8.84
C LEU A 178 -0.25 -9.81 8.07
N GLU A 179 -0.22 -11.02 7.51
CA GLU A 179 -1.33 -11.62 6.75
C GLU A 179 -2.63 -11.64 7.58
N ASN A 180 -2.56 -12.16 8.82
CA ASN A 180 -3.72 -12.22 9.71
C ASN A 180 -4.26 -10.81 10.03
N HIS A 181 -3.37 -9.87 10.27
CA HIS A 181 -3.77 -8.49 10.58
C HIS A 181 -4.43 -7.83 9.35
N LEU A 182 -3.81 -7.87 8.17
CA LEU A 182 -4.41 -7.28 6.95
C LEU A 182 -5.75 -7.92 6.57
N ARG A 183 -5.93 -9.21 6.87
CA ARG A 183 -7.22 -9.89 6.65
C ARG A 183 -8.33 -9.35 7.53
N SER A 184 -8.04 -9.05 8.79
CA SER A 184 -9.03 -8.55 9.76
C SER A 184 -9.46 -7.11 9.52
N LEU A 185 -8.67 -6.33 8.79
CA LEU A 185 -8.98 -4.94 8.47
C LEU A 185 -10.12 -4.83 7.46
N SER A 186 -11.01 -3.84 7.67
CA SER A 186 -12.13 -3.54 6.75
C SER A 186 -11.79 -2.49 5.69
N GLN A 187 -10.64 -1.85 5.79
CA GLN A 187 -10.19 -0.81 4.86
C GLN A 187 -9.97 -1.36 3.46
N SER A 188 -10.16 -0.50 2.46
CA SER A 188 -9.78 -0.80 1.08
C SER A 188 -8.26 -0.84 0.97
N MET A 189 -7.72 -1.79 0.20
CA MET A 189 -6.28 -1.96 0.06
C MET A 189 -5.88 -2.14 -1.39
N VAL A 190 -4.73 -1.56 -1.76
CA VAL A 190 -4.00 -1.92 -2.98
C VAL A 190 -2.62 -2.42 -2.55
N ILE A 191 -2.32 -3.64 -2.86
CA ILE A 191 -1.12 -4.34 -2.40
C ILE A 191 -0.32 -4.79 -3.61
N THR A 192 0.86 -4.21 -3.83
CA THR A 192 1.78 -4.79 -4.81
C THR A 192 2.44 -6.02 -4.20
N THR A 193 2.56 -7.08 -4.95
CA THR A 193 3.21 -8.29 -4.46
C THR A 193 3.63 -9.23 -5.60
N HIS A 194 4.65 -10.04 -5.34
CA HIS A 194 5.05 -11.20 -6.15
C HIS A 194 4.61 -12.53 -5.51
N ASP A 195 3.85 -12.45 -4.42
CA ASP A 195 3.46 -13.60 -3.61
C ASP A 195 1.99 -13.95 -3.80
N LEU A 196 1.72 -14.90 -4.68
CA LEU A 196 0.35 -15.40 -4.95
C LEU A 196 -0.33 -15.93 -3.69
N CYS A 197 0.41 -16.68 -2.86
CA CYS A 197 -0.16 -17.28 -1.65
C CYS A 197 -0.61 -16.21 -0.64
N PHE A 198 0.19 -15.17 -0.46
CA PHE A 198 -0.17 -14.02 0.37
C PHE A 198 -1.38 -13.28 -0.21
N ALA A 199 -1.35 -12.98 -1.52
CA ALA A 199 -2.45 -12.27 -2.18
C ALA A 199 -3.76 -13.06 -2.12
N TYR A 200 -3.71 -14.37 -2.34
CA TYR A 200 -4.88 -15.26 -2.29
C TYR A 200 -5.58 -15.25 -0.92
N LYS A 201 -4.80 -15.06 0.15
CA LYS A 201 -5.33 -15.01 1.50
C LYS A 201 -5.80 -13.63 1.94
N THR A 202 -5.30 -12.57 1.32
CA THR A 202 -5.53 -11.19 1.78
C THR A 202 -6.41 -10.37 0.85
N CYS A 203 -6.44 -10.69 -0.45
CA CYS A 203 -7.13 -9.91 -1.47
C CYS A 203 -8.33 -10.66 -2.06
N SER A 204 -9.24 -9.93 -2.67
CA SER A 204 -10.42 -10.45 -3.38
C SER A 204 -10.27 -10.36 -4.91
N ARG A 205 -9.38 -9.51 -5.42
CA ARG A 205 -9.18 -9.23 -6.83
C ARG A 205 -7.70 -9.14 -7.16
N ALA A 206 -7.33 -9.56 -8.35
CA ALA A 206 -5.99 -9.52 -8.90
C ALA A 206 -5.97 -8.67 -10.16
N VAL A 207 -5.06 -7.70 -10.21
CA VAL A 207 -4.77 -6.86 -11.37
C VAL A 207 -3.32 -7.11 -11.78
N PHE A 208 -3.09 -7.44 -13.04
CA PHE A 208 -1.77 -7.71 -13.60
C PHE A 208 -1.32 -6.55 -14.47
N LEU A 209 -0.16 -5.99 -14.16
CA LEU A 209 0.46 -4.93 -14.93
C LEU A 209 1.62 -5.45 -15.77
N ARG A 210 1.68 -5.00 -17.03
CA ARG A 210 2.81 -5.20 -17.93
C ARG A 210 3.08 -3.94 -18.73
N SER A 211 4.32 -3.47 -18.73
CA SER A 211 4.74 -2.27 -19.48
C SER A 211 3.81 -1.06 -19.24
N GLY A 212 3.44 -0.82 -17.99
CA GLY A 212 2.58 0.28 -17.59
C GLY A 212 1.09 0.13 -17.94
N ARG A 213 0.63 -1.02 -18.42
CA ARG A 213 -0.77 -1.28 -18.79
C ARG A 213 -1.36 -2.40 -17.97
N ILE A 214 -2.68 -2.42 -17.83
CA ILE A 214 -3.40 -3.57 -17.26
C ILE A 214 -3.43 -4.65 -18.35
N ALA A 215 -2.80 -5.79 -18.04
CA ALA A 215 -2.82 -6.99 -18.87
C ALA A 215 -3.99 -7.91 -18.53
N ALA A 216 -4.33 -8.00 -17.21
CA ALA A 216 -5.50 -8.76 -16.76
C ALA A 216 -6.06 -8.13 -15.48
N ASP A 217 -7.35 -8.36 -15.26
CA ASP A 217 -8.11 -7.92 -14.09
C ASP A 217 -9.20 -8.95 -13.81
N CYS A 218 -9.14 -9.63 -12.67
CA CYS A 218 -10.05 -10.73 -12.37
C CYS A 218 -10.22 -10.95 -10.86
N PRO A 219 -11.31 -11.60 -10.44
CA PRO A 219 -11.42 -12.13 -9.08
C PRO A 219 -10.25 -13.05 -8.76
N ILE A 220 -9.67 -12.92 -7.56
CA ILE A 220 -8.50 -13.72 -7.19
C ILE A 220 -8.82 -15.23 -7.14
N ALA A 221 -10.06 -15.57 -6.86
CA ALA A 221 -10.54 -16.95 -6.84
C ALA A 221 -10.48 -17.66 -8.22
N GLU A 222 -10.40 -16.91 -9.31
CA GLU A 222 -10.28 -17.44 -10.66
C GLU A 222 -8.82 -17.79 -11.05
N LEU A 223 -7.83 -17.28 -10.33
CA LEU A 223 -6.41 -17.45 -10.68
C LEU A 223 -5.99 -18.90 -10.84
N PRO A 224 -6.43 -19.87 -10.00
CA PRO A 224 -6.04 -21.29 -10.18
C PRO A 224 -6.47 -21.90 -11.51
N GLN A 225 -7.41 -21.28 -12.22
CA GLN A 225 -7.91 -21.74 -13.53
C GLN A 225 -7.27 -21.00 -14.69
N ARG A 226 -6.43 -19.98 -14.41
CA ARG A 226 -5.80 -19.11 -15.41
C ARG A 226 -4.32 -19.47 -15.62
N HIS A 227 -4.04 -20.74 -15.92
CA HIS A 227 -2.68 -21.26 -16.08
C HIS A 227 -1.83 -20.43 -17.07
N GLU A 228 -2.38 -20.08 -18.23
CA GLU A 228 -1.66 -19.27 -19.23
C GLU A 228 -1.24 -17.91 -18.64
N LEU A 229 -2.14 -17.24 -17.92
CA LEU A 229 -1.84 -15.97 -17.28
C LEU A 229 -0.76 -16.11 -16.19
N LEU A 230 -0.86 -17.16 -15.36
CA LEU A 230 0.10 -17.43 -14.30
C LEU A 230 1.49 -17.76 -14.88
N ALA A 231 1.56 -18.60 -15.92
CA ALA A 231 2.80 -18.89 -16.63
C ALA A 231 3.41 -17.65 -17.28
N GLU A 232 2.57 -16.82 -17.93
CA GLU A 232 2.99 -15.56 -18.55
C GLU A 232 3.63 -14.57 -17.57
N PHE A 233 3.21 -14.59 -16.30
CA PHE A 233 3.75 -13.76 -15.22
C PHE A 233 4.74 -14.51 -14.29
N GLY A 234 5.20 -15.69 -14.70
CA GLY A 234 6.26 -16.45 -14.02
C GLY A 234 5.82 -17.10 -12.69
N PHE A 235 4.53 -17.36 -12.51
CA PHE A 235 4.00 -18.04 -11.32
C PHE A 235 3.80 -19.54 -11.51
N GLU A 236 3.81 -20.04 -12.75
CA GLU A 236 3.79 -21.45 -13.11
C GLU A 236 4.84 -21.69 -14.20
N GLU A 237 5.44 -22.93 -14.25
CA GLU A 237 6.35 -23.37 -15.31
C GLU A 237 5.59 -23.95 -16.52
#